data_c685d3f96375bbab9260b86171209c06
#
_entry.id   c685d3f96375bbab9260b86171209c06
#
_cell.length_a   1.000
_cell.length_b   1.000
_cell.length_c   1.000
_cell.angle_alpha   90.00
_cell.angle_beta   90.00
_cell.angle_gamma   90.00
#
_symmetry.space_group_name_H-M   'P 1'
#
loop_
_entity.id
_entity.type
_entity.pdbx_description
1 polymer ?
#
loop_
_entity_poly.entity_id
_entity_poly.type
_entity_poly.pdbx_seq_one_letter_code
_entity_poly.pdbx_strand_id
1 'polypeptide(L)'
;MKMSEKNFLWKGLNSMSSPVISVQNLTKFYKNSKKPAVDNISFSVRKGEFFAFLGENGAGKTTTISILTTTLSKTKGEIKIAGFDIDKEARKVREKIGIIFQQPSLDPQLTAEQNIRFHACLYGMCGYRPAFKLMPSAYRKRVTELAEIVGIQNTLFKPIKKISGGMQRKLEIIRSLIHTPDVLFLDEPTQGLDAVSRRSLWEYINDTRNRYGTTVFLTTHYIDEAENVDTVCLINQGKIASCCPPGELKQNLLRQELILDAPDRTVLTNELSNLGLPFTINGHVIVPYKESSVQEIISRLKTKLSVLKIYEPSLEDAYVEFLTKHKGAA
;
A
#
# COMPACT_ATOMS: atom_id res chain seq x y z
N MET A 1 18.45 -24.71 21.89
CA MET A 1 18.03 -25.52 20.74
C MET A 1 17.83 -24.58 19.56
N LYS A 2 18.75 -24.59 18.60
CA LYS A 2 18.82 -23.66 17.48
C LYS A 2 17.64 -23.90 16.53
N MET A 3 16.75 -22.93 16.39
CA MET A 3 15.75 -22.94 15.30
C MET A 3 16.44 -22.51 14.00
N SER A 4 16.48 -23.44 13.07
CA SER A 4 17.08 -23.29 11.76
C SER A 4 16.34 -22.23 10.94
N GLU A 5 17.11 -21.38 10.28
CA GLU A 5 16.68 -20.52 9.19
C GLU A 5 16.03 -21.38 8.09
N LYS A 6 14.71 -21.44 8.09
CA LYS A 6 13.96 -21.95 6.94
C LYS A 6 13.73 -20.81 5.98
N ASN A 7 14.51 -20.83 4.89
CA ASN A 7 14.19 -20.14 3.65
C ASN A 7 12.70 -20.35 3.33
N PHE A 8 11.92 -19.29 3.44
CA PHE A 8 10.54 -19.26 2.97
C PHE A 8 10.58 -19.27 1.43
N LEU A 9 10.67 -20.47 0.88
CA LEU A 9 10.51 -20.73 -0.54
C LEU A 9 9.05 -20.42 -0.90
N TRP A 10 8.86 -19.39 -1.68
CA TRP A 10 7.64 -19.05 -2.41
C TRP A 10 7.28 -20.21 -3.35
N LYS A 11 6.50 -21.18 -2.86
CA LYS A 11 5.87 -22.23 -3.67
C LYS A 11 4.38 -21.98 -3.71
N GLY A 12 3.91 -21.50 -4.86
CA GLY A 12 2.53 -21.64 -5.23
C GLY A 12 1.92 -20.38 -5.83
N LEU A 13 2.12 -20.19 -7.14
CA LEU A 13 1.07 -19.93 -8.13
C LEU A 13 1.75 -19.68 -9.48
N ASN A 14 1.72 -20.72 -10.30
CA ASN A 14 2.13 -20.67 -11.69
C ASN A 14 1.16 -19.79 -12.49
N SER A 15 1.57 -18.54 -12.80
CA SER A 15 1.29 -17.91 -14.08
C SER A 15 2.52 -17.10 -14.49
N MET A 16 3.08 -17.46 -15.63
CA MET A 16 4.38 -16.99 -16.15
C MET A 16 4.33 -15.53 -16.61
N SER A 17 4.29 -14.56 -15.73
CA SER A 17 4.66 -13.19 -16.07
C SER A 17 5.77 -12.74 -15.13
N SER A 18 6.89 -12.29 -15.71
CA SER A 18 7.99 -11.72 -14.94
C SER A 18 7.49 -10.54 -14.10
N PRO A 19 7.94 -10.40 -12.84
CA PRO A 19 7.52 -9.32 -11.97
C PRO A 19 7.88 -7.96 -12.60
N VAL A 20 6.99 -6.98 -12.47
CA VAL A 20 7.26 -5.62 -12.95
C VAL A 20 8.21 -4.87 -12.04
N ILE A 21 8.23 -5.19 -10.74
CA ILE A 21 9.25 -4.75 -9.78
C ILE A 21 9.89 -5.99 -9.18
N SER A 22 11.22 -6.05 -9.25
CA SER A 22 12.03 -7.09 -8.60
C SER A 22 13.11 -6.44 -7.77
N VAL A 23 13.15 -6.74 -6.48
CA VAL A 23 14.13 -6.24 -5.51
C VAL A 23 14.80 -7.43 -4.85
N GLN A 24 16.14 -7.47 -4.90
CA GLN A 24 16.93 -8.54 -4.32
C GLN A 24 18.02 -7.95 -3.42
N ASN A 25 18.03 -8.35 -2.16
CA ASN A 25 19.03 -8.02 -1.14
C ASN A 25 19.31 -6.52 -1.01
N LEU A 26 18.28 -5.69 -1.17
CA LEU A 26 18.41 -4.23 -1.08
C LEU A 26 18.87 -3.82 0.31
N THR A 27 19.98 -3.09 0.33
CA THR A 27 20.53 -2.50 1.56
C THR A 27 20.89 -1.03 1.34
N LYS A 28 20.56 -0.18 2.30
CA LYS A 28 20.91 1.24 2.29
C LYS A 28 21.49 1.70 3.61
N PHE A 29 22.70 2.23 3.57
CA PHE A 29 23.33 2.99 4.66
C PHE A 29 23.38 4.47 4.28
N TYR A 30 23.08 5.35 5.23
CA TYR A 30 23.39 6.77 5.15
C TYR A 30 24.81 7.06 5.68
N LYS A 31 25.47 8.10 5.16
CA LYS A 31 26.90 8.40 5.42
C LYS A 31 27.31 8.37 6.89
N ASN A 32 26.46 8.76 7.81
CA ASN A 32 26.78 8.90 9.25
C ASN A 32 26.04 7.87 10.12
N SER A 33 25.40 6.85 9.52
CA SER A 33 24.65 5.85 10.27
C SER A 33 25.40 4.53 10.34
N LYS A 34 25.54 3.97 11.55
CA LYS A 34 26.04 2.61 11.77
C LYS A 34 24.97 1.55 11.50
N LYS A 35 23.69 1.94 11.56
CA LYS A 35 22.57 1.03 11.27
C LYS A 35 22.05 1.30 9.86
N PRO A 36 21.71 0.26 9.08
CA PRO A 36 21.09 0.44 7.77
C PRO A 36 19.68 1.01 7.92
N ALA A 37 19.30 1.91 7.04
CA ALA A 37 17.91 2.39 6.92
C ALA A 37 17.03 1.35 6.20
N VAL A 38 17.65 0.52 5.34
CA VAL A 38 17.05 -0.65 4.71
C VAL A 38 18.08 -1.77 4.79
N ASP A 39 17.69 -2.93 5.31
CA ASP A 39 18.59 -4.03 5.65
C ASP A 39 18.19 -5.31 4.93
N ASN A 40 18.87 -5.60 3.81
CA ASN A 40 18.78 -6.85 3.07
C ASN A 40 17.35 -7.28 2.72
N ILE A 41 16.53 -6.37 2.20
CA ILE A 41 15.15 -6.69 1.82
C ILE A 41 15.07 -7.24 0.40
N SER A 42 14.15 -8.20 0.21
CA SER A 42 13.84 -8.80 -1.10
C SER A 42 12.34 -8.97 -1.23
N PHE A 43 11.79 -8.51 -2.35
CA PHE A 43 10.38 -8.67 -2.69
C PHE A 43 10.17 -8.49 -4.19
N SER A 44 8.99 -8.87 -4.66
CA SER A 44 8.59 -8.68 -6.05
C SER A 44 7.14 -8.22 -6.15
N VAL A 45 6.83 -7.44 -7.20
CA VAL A 45 5.47 -6.96 -7.48
C VAL A 45 5.09 -7.37 -8.89
N ARG A 46 3.91 -7.96 -9.05
CA ARG A 46 3.40 -8.41 -10.34
C ARG A 46 2.82 -7.24 -11.13
N LYS A 47 2.76 -7.38 -12.44
CA LYS A 47 2.11 -6.38 -13.30
C LYS A 47 0.62 -6.26 -12.95
N GLY A 48 0.11 -5.02 -12.81
CA GLY A 48 -1.26 -4.72 -12.43
C GLY A 48 -1.60 -4.94 -10.96
N GLU A 49 -0.62 -5.34 -10.13
CA GLU A 49 -0.81 -5.55 -8.70
C GLU A 49 -0.93 -4.21 -7.95
N PHE A 50 -1.77 -4.18 -6.93
CA PHE A 50 -1.80 -3.13 -5.93
C PHE A 50 -1.04 -3.61 -4.69
N PHE A 51 0.17 -3.11 -4.53
CA PHE A 51 1.11 -3.50 -3.48
C PHE A 51 1.26 -2.38 -2.45
N ALA A 52 1.04 -2.68 -1.17
CA ALA A 52 1.24 -1.74 -0.07
C ALA A 52 2.47 -2.09 0.76
N PHE A 53 3.30 -1.09 1.00
CA PHE A 53 4.46 -1.14 1.87
C PHE A 53 4.12 -0.44 3.19
N LEU A 54 3.70 -1.20 4.19
CA LEU A 54 3.15 -0.73 5.46
C LEU A 54 4.20 -0.76 6.57
N GLY A 55 4.29 0.31 7.37
CA GLY A 55 5.22 0.37 8.51
C GLY A 55 5.19 1.72 9.22
N GLU A 56 5.75 1.77 10.43
CA GLU A 56 5.87 3.00 11.23
C GLU A 56 6.79 4.04 10.55
N ASN A 57 6.74 5.27 11.04
CA ASN A 57 7.68 6.31 10.62
C ASN A 57 9.11 5.89 10.98
N GLY A 58 10.03 6.05 10.03
CA GLY A 58 11.41 5.60 10.19
C GLY A 58 11.65 4.11 9.88
N ALA A 59 10.63 3.33 9.53
CA ALA A 59 10.79 1.90 9.20
C ALA A 59 11.57 1.62 7.91
N GLY A 60 11.84 2.64 7.06
CA GLY A 60 12.56 2.49 5.81
C GLY A 60 11.72 2.66 4.54
N LYS A 61 10.42 2.99 4.66
CA LYS A 61 9.47 3.13 3.52
C LYS A 61 9.93 4.17 2.51
N THR A 62 10.09 5.43 2.96
CA THR A 62 10.50 6.55 2.09
C THR A 62 11.91 6.33 1.51
N THR A 63 12.81 5.69 2.25
CA THR A 63 14.12 5.31 1.74
C THR A 63 13.99 4.30 0.60
N THR A 64 13.15 3.28 0.77
CA THR A 64 12.93 2.24 -0.25
C THR A 64 12.29 2.85 -1.50
N ILE A 65 11.21 3.62 -1.37
CA ILE A 65 10.55 4.22 -2.55
C ILE A 65 11.48 5.22 -3.26
N SER A 66 12.29 5.98 -2.54
CA SER A 66 13.28 6.89 -3.13
C SER A 66 14.33 6.15 -3.95
N ILE A 67 14.73 4.95 -3.55
CA ILE A 67 15.63 4.10 -4.32
C ILE A 67 14.93 3.56 -5.57
N LEU A 68 13.71 3.01 -5.42
CA LEU A 68 12.92 2.47 -6.53
C LEU A 68 12.64 3.55 -7.60
N THR A 69 12.41 4.78 -7.17
CA THR A 69 12.17 5.92 -8.08
C THR A 69 13.44 6.57 -8.61
N THR A 70 14.60 5.96 -8.37
CA THR A 70 15.94 6.45 -8.82
C THR A 70 16.33 7.83 -8.28
N THR A 71 15.69 8.33 -7.22
CA THR A 71 16.01 9.60 -6.57
C THR A 71 17.11 9.46 -5.51
N LEU A 72 17.33 8.23 -5.03
CA LEU A 72 18.36 7.89 -4.05
C LEU A 72 19.12 6.64 -4.51
N SER A 73 20.45 6.64 -4.43
CA SER A 73 21.26 5.46 -4.74
C SER A 73 21.20 4.44 -3.59
N LYS A 74 21.13 3.16 -3.94
CA LYS A 74 21.29 2.06 -2.98
C LYS A 74 22.75 1.86 -2.56
N THR A 75 22.99 1.12 -1.48
CA THR A 75 24.35 0.70 -1.09
C THR A 75 24.65 -0.68 -1.65
N LYS A 76 23.70 -1.63 -1.60
CA LYS A 76 23.82 -3.00 -2.14
C LYS A 76 22.48 -3.49 -2.67
N GLY A 77 22.53 -4.60 -3.40
CA GLY A 77 21.33 -5.30 -3.92
C GLY A 77 21.13 -5.06 -5.41
N GLU A 78 20.15 -5.75 -5.99
CA GLU A 78 19.76 -5.65 -7.39
C GLU A 78 18.30 -5.24 -7.49
N ILE A 79 17.99 -4.31 -8.38
CA ILE A 79 16.61 -3.84 -8.58
C ILE A 79 16.34 -3.69 -10.07
N LYS A 80 15.21 -4.28 -10.49
CA LYS A 80 14.69 -4.10 -11.85
C LYS A 80 13.24 -3.59 -11.78
N ILE A 81 12.92 -2.62 -12.63
CA ILE A 81 11.58 -2.05 -12.78
C ILE A 81 11.23 -2.04 -14.25
N ALA A 82 10.06 -2.61 -14.59
CA ALA A 82 9.60 -2.81 -15.95
C ALA A 82 10.67 -3.50 -16.85
N GLY A 83 11.46 -4.40 -16.26
CA GLY A 83 12.54 -5.12 -16.93
C GLY A 83 13.88 -4.40 -16.96
N PHE A 84 13.95 -3.11 -16.59
CA PHE A 84 15.17 -2.28 -16.63
C PHE A 84 15.88 -2.24 -15.28
N ASP A 85 17.20 -2.32 -15.31
CA ASP A 85 18.08 -2.16 -14.14
C ASP A 85 18.14 -0.69 -13.71
N ILE A 86 17.88 -0.39 -12.41
CA ILE A 86 17.79 0.99 -11.92
C ILE A 86 19.12 1.76 -11.97
N ASP A 87 20.26 1.06 -11.93
CA ASP A 87 21.57 1.74 -11.96
C ASP A 87 22.05 1.96 -13.40
N LYS A 88 21.85 0.97 -14.26
CA LYS A 88 22.36 0.99 -15.64
C LYS A 88 21.42 1.71 -16.60
N GLU A 89 20.11 1.63 -16.34
CA GLU A 89 19.07 2.09 -17.24
C GLU A 89 18.08 3.06 -16.56
N ALA A 90 18.55 3.86 -15.60
CA ALA A 90 17.74 4.76 -14.79
C ALA A 90 16.81 5.68 -15.62
N ARG A 91 17.25 6.11 -16.82
CA ARG A 91 16.41 6.91 -17.71
C ARG A 91 15.19 6.13 -18.20
N LYS A 92 15.39 4.87 -18.65
CA LYS A 92 14.29 4.01 -19.11
C LYS A 92 13.34 3.68 -17.98
N VAL A 93 13.87 3.45 -16.75
CA VAL A 93 13.04 3.27 -15.55
C VAL A 93 12.15 4.48 -15.33
N ARG A 94 12.72 5.71 -15.34
CA ARG A 94 11.93 6.94 -15.14
C ARG A 94 10.84 7.14 -16.20
N GLU A 95 11.06 6.72 -17.44
CA GLU A 95 10.04 6.78 -18.50
C GLU A 95 8.86 5.82 -18.25
N LYS A 96 9.05 4.78 -17.41
CA LYS A 96 8.07 3.74 -17.09
C LYS A 96 7.33 3.95 -15.77
N ILE A 97 7.76 4.91 -14.96
CA ILE A 97 7.19 5.14 -13.63
C ILE A 97 6.51 6.51 -13.54
N GLY A 98 5.39 6.54 -12.81
CA GLY A 98 4.78 7.76 -12.29
C GLY A 98 5.03 7.86 -10.79
N ILE A 99 5.19 9.07 -10.26
CA ILE A 99 5.49 9.28 -8.85
C ILE A 99 4.58 10.35 -8.28
N ILE A 100 3.96 10.06 -7.15
CA ILE A 100 3.27 11.03 -6.31
C ILE A 100 4.02 11.06 -4.97
N PHE A 101 4.75 12.14 -4.75
CA PHE A 101 5.52 12.35 -3.52
C PHE A 101 4.61 12.76 -2.35
N GLN A 102 5.10 12.59 -1.13
CA GLN A 102 4.45 13.03 0.10
C GLN A 102 4.18 14.55 0.07
N GLN A 103 5.16 15.34 -0.36
CA GLN A 103 4.99 16.80 -0.55
C GLN A 103 4.73 17.13 -2.02
N PRO A 104 3.76 18.01 -2.31
CA PRO A 104 3.50 18.45 -3.66
C PRO A 104 4.73 19.07 -4.31
N SER A 105 5.06 18.61 -5.54
CA SER A 105 6.19 19.10 -6.32
C SER A 105 5.73 19.95 -7.51
N LEU A 106 4.71 20.78 -7.29
CA LEU A 106 4.14 21.69 -8.28
C LEU A 106 4.79 23.06 -8.20
N ASP A 107 5.07 23.68 -9.36
CA ASP A 107 5.51 25.06 -9.40
C ASP A 107 4.33 26.00 -9.12
N PRO A 108 4.35 26.77 -8.01
CA PRO A 108 3.24 27.64 -7.62
C PRO A 108 3.03 28.85 -8.55
N GLN A 109 4.02 29.21 -9.35
CA GLN A 109 3.97 30.34 -10.30
C GLN A 109 3.26 29.95 -11.60
N LEU A 110 3.21 28.66 -11.91
CA LEU A 110 2.61 28.15 -13.12
C LEU A 110 1.12 27.82 -12.92
N THR A 111 0.37 27.74 -14.01
CA THR A 111 -0.98 27.18 -14.01
C THR A 111 -0.93 25.66 -13.88
N ALA A 112 -2.08 25.04 -13.56
CA ALA A 112 -2.19 23.60 -13.50
C ALA A 112 -1.80 22.94 -14.84
N GLU A 113 -2.30 23.46 -15.95
CA GLU A 113 -1.95 22.98 -17.30
C GLU A 113 -0.47 23.13 -17.60
N GLN A 114 0.14 24.25 -17.24
CA GLN A 114 1.57 24.45 -17.46
C GLN A 114 2.43 23.43 -16.70
N ASN A 115 2.06 23.13 -15.44
CA ASN A 115 2.74 22.05 -14.68
C ASN A 115 2.66 20.70 -15.39
N ILE A 116 1.49 20.33 -15.92
CA ILE A 116 1.29 19.09 -16.70
C ILE A 116 2.12 19.14 -17.98
N ARG A 117 2.08 20.26 -18.70
CA ARG A 117 2.78 20.44 -19.99
C ARG A 117 4.29 20.31 -19.85
N PHE A 118 4.88 20.97 -18.87
CA PHE A 118 6.30 20.83 -18.60
C PHE A 118 6.68 19.38 -18.31
N HIS A 119 5.90 18.70 -17.50
CA HIS A 119 6.13 17.29 -17.20
C HIS A 119 6.03 16.41 -18.46
N ALA A 120 4.99 16.57 -19.27
CA ALA A 120 4.82 15.82 -20.51
C ALA A 120 6.00 16.04 -21.49
N CYS A 121 6.51 17.28 -21.57
CA CYS A 121 7.68 17.59 -22.39
C CYS A 121 8.97 16.93 -21.82
N LEU A 122 9.16 16.94 -20.50
CA LEU A 122 10.31 16.28 -19.85
C LEU A 122 10.33 14.76 -20.08
N TYR A 123 9.13 14.16 -20.15
CA TYR A 123 8.98 12.73 -20.46
C TYR A 123 8.98 12.43 -21.96
N GLY A 124 9.29 13.42 -22.80
CA GLY A 124 9.44 13.23 -24.24
C GLY A 124 8.15 12.96 -25.01
N MET A 125 6.98 13.17 -24.40
CA MET A 125 5.69 12.94 -25.06
C MET A 125 5.44 13.91 -26.23
N CYS A 126 5.96 15.12 -26.12
CA CYS A 126 5.83 16.15 -27.13
C CYS A 126 6.86 17.27 -26.93
N GLY A 127 7.16 18.01 -28.02
CA GLY A 127 7.95 19.23 -27.92
C GLY A 127 7.18 20.34 -27.22
N TYR A 128 7.88 21.19 -26.47
CA TYR A 128 7.27 22.35 -25.79
C TYR A 128 6.65 23.33 -26.79
N ARG A 129 5.46 23.82 -26.46
CA ARG A 129 4.77 24.90 -27.14
C ARG A 129 4.31 25.93 -26.11
N PRO A 130 4.32 27.24 -26.42
CA PRO A 130 4.04 28.28 -25.42
C PRO A 130 2.58 28.35 -24.96
N ALA A 131 1.62 27.79 -25.71
CA ALA A 131 0.21 27.81 -25.39
C ALA A 131 -0.43 26.41 -25.53
N PHE A 132 -1.41 26.11 -24.69
CA PHE A 132 -2.19 24.85 -24.72
C PHE A 132 -2.79 24.56 -26.11
N LYS A 133 -3.34 25.59 -26.76
CA LYS A 133 -3.95 25.46 -28.08
C LYS A 133 -2.96 25.02 -29.17
N LEU A 134 -1.67 25.30 -28.99
CA LEU A 134 -0.60 24.93 -29.92
C LEU A 134 -0.04 23.53 -29.66
N MET A 135 -0.38 22.92 -28.52
CA MET A 135 0.06 21.56 -28.19
C MET A 135 -0.61 20.53 -29.12
N PRO A 136 0.02 19.37 -29.35
CA PRO A 136 -0.56 18.30 -30.15
C PRO A 136 -1.97 17.91 -29.67
N SER A 137 -2.84 17.53 -30.59
CA SER A 137 -4.22 17.14 -30.28
C SER A 137 -4.29 15.99 -29.28
N ALA A 138 -3.40 15.00 -29.41
CA ALA A 138 -3.30 13.87 -28.49
C ALA A 138 -3.01 14.33 -27.05
N TYR A 139 -2.06 15.26 -26.84
CA TYR A 139 -1.79 15.83 -25.53
C TYR A 139 -3.01 16.56 -24.97
N ARG A 140 -3.63 17.44 -25.76
CA ARG A 140 -4.80 18.20 -25.33
C ARG A 140 -5.97 17.30 -24.92
N LYS A 141 -6.27 16.30 -25.74
CA LYS A 141 -7.31 15.29 -25.46
C LYS A 141 -7.00 14.57 -24.13
N ARG A 142 -5.78 14.08 -23.97
CA ARG A 142 -5.37 13.35 -22.76
C ARG A 142 -5.46 14.21 -21.50
N VAL A 143 -5.02 15.47 -21.54
CA VAL A 143 -5.12 16.39 -20.39
C VAL A 143 -6.59 16.67 -20.04
N THR A 144 -7.43 16.90 -21.05
CA THR A 144 -8.86 17.16 -20.82
C THR A 144 -9.56 15.95 -20.20
N GLU A 145 -9.35 14.75 -20.76
CA GLU A 145 -9.90 13.50 -20.23
C GLU A 145 -9.49 13.26 -18.77
N LEU A 146 -8.19 13.40 -18.46
CA LEU A 146 -7.71 13.22 -17.10
C LEU A 146 -8.28 14.29 -16.16
N ALA A 147 -8.39 15.53 -16.60
CA ALA A 147 -8.94 16.61 -15.79
C ALA A 147 -10.46 16.43 -15.51
N GLU A 148 -11.20 15.89 -16.46
CA GLU A 148 -12.62 15.55 -16.30
C GLU A 148 -12.80 14.41 -15.28
N ILE A 149 -12.03 13.34 -15.43
CA ILE A 149 -12.06 12.18 -14.53
C ILE A 149 -11.80 12.61 -13.08
N VAL A 150 -10.80 13.48 -12.85
CA VAL A 150 -10.41 13.93 -11.49
C VAL A 150 -11.28 15.12 -11.01
N GLY A 151 -12.09 15.71 -11.89
CA GLY A 151 -12.98 16.83 -11.56
C GLY A 151 -12.25 18.16 -11.33
N ILE A 152 -11.18 18.45 -12.09
CA ILE A 152 -10.44 19.73 -12.01
C ILE A 152 -10.41 20.52 -13.31
N GLN A 153 -11.25 20.19 -14.28
CA GLN A 153 -11.29 20.82 -15.59
C GLN A 153 -11.42 22.35 -15.53
N ASN A 154 -12.18 22.86 -14.56
CA ASN A 154 -12.41 24.31 -14.37
C ASN A 154 -11.21 25.02 -13.72
N THR A 155 -10.17 24.30 -13.33
CA THR A 155 -8.98 24.84 -12.66
C THR A 155 -7.70 24.72 -13.49
N LEU A 156 -7.75 24.04 -14.64
CA LEU A 156 -6.59 23.79 -15.49
C LEU A 156 -5.75 25.05 -15.81
N PHE A 157 -6.42 26.17 -16.04
CA PHE A 157 -5.75 27.43 -16.40
C PHE A 157 -5.58 28.39 -15.22
N LYS A 158 -5.86 27.94 -13.99
CA LYS A 158 -5.61 28.72 -12.77
C LYS A 158 -4.20 28.49 -12.24
N PRO A 159 -3.51 29.53 -11.74
CA PRO A 159 -2.22 29.36 -11.04
C PRO A 159 -2.37 28.44 -9.83
N ILE A 160 -1.33 27.61 -9.57
CA ILE A 160 -1.34 26.63 -8.46
C ILE A 160 -1.65 27.28 -7.11
N LYS A 161 -1.09 28.46 -6.83
CA LYS A 161 -1.34 29.20 -5.59
C LYS A 161 -2.81 29.61 -5.37
N LYS A 162 -3.68 29.50 -6.39
CA LYS A 162 -5.10 29.83 -6.32
C LYS A 162 -6.01 28.62 -6.24
N ILE A 163 -5.45 27.41 -6.14
CA ILE A 163 -6.21 26.16 -6.02
C ILE A 163 -5.97 25.50 -4.66
N SER A 164 -6.98 24.78 -4.15
CA SER A 164 -6.89 24.11 -2.85
C SER A 164 -5.86 22.97 -2.84
N GLY A 165 -5.36 22.58 -1.66
CA GLY A 165 -4.43 21.48 -1.52
C GLY A 165 -4.96 20.17 -2.11
N GLY A 166 -6.23 19.86 -1.91
CA GLY A 166 -6.88 18.70 -2.54
C GLY A 166 -6.87 18.75 -4.07
N MET A 167 -7.09 19.94 -4.67
CA MET A 167 -6.99 20.12 -6.12
C MET A 167 -5.53 20.03 -6.60
N GLN A 168 -4.57 20.50 -5.81
CA GLN A 168 -3.15 20.33 -6.11
C GLN A 168 -2.79 18.84 -6.12
N ARG A 169 -3.30 18.04 -5.18
CA ARG A 169 -3.09 16.60 -5.13
C ARG A 169 -3.67 15.89 -6.36
N LYS A 170 -4.89 16.26 -6.74
CA LYS A 170 -5.53 15.78 -7.98
C LYS A 170 -4.69 16.11 -9.23
N LEU A 171 -4.08 17.29 -9.28
CA LEU A 171 -3.20 17.68 -10.36
C LEU A 171 -1.91 16.85 -10.41
N GLU A 172 -1.32 16.50 -9.26
CA GLU A 172 -0.15 15.61 -9.21
C GLU A 172 -0.45 14.23 -9.77
N ILE A 173 -1.67 13.73 -9.53
CA ILE A 173 -2.14 12.47 -10.11
C ILE A 173 -2.17 12.57 -11.63
N ILE A 174 -2.79 13.61 -12.19
CA ILE A 174 -2.82 13.82 -13.65
C ILE A 174 -1.39 13.86 -14.20
N ARG A 175 -0.53 14.63 -13.54
CA ARG A 175 0.87 14.78 -13.94
C ARG A 175 1.62 13.44 -13.95
N SER A 176 1.40 12.61 -12.94
CA SER A 176 2.07 11.29 -12.84
C SER A 176 1.53 10.25 -13.83
N LEU A 177 0.32 10.46 -14.37
CA LEU A 177 -0.35 9.54 -15.27
C LEU A 177 -0.38 10.00 -16.73
N ILE A 178 0.05 11.22 -17.02
CA ILE A 178 -0.05 11.79 -18.37
C ILE A 178 0.70 10.93 -19.41
N HIS A 179 1.82 10.34 -19.03
CA HIS A 179 2.69 9.51 -19.87
C HIS A 179 2.37 8.00 -19.77
N THR A 180 1.24 7.61 -19.15
CA THR A 180 0.79 6.20 -19.01
C THR A 180 1.86 5.26 -18.44
N PRO A 181 2.29 5.45 -17.19
CA PRO A 181 3.35 4.65 -16.59
C PRO A 181 2.93 3.19 -16.40
N ASP A 182 3.91 2.27 -16.46
CA ASP A 182 3.71 0.86 -16.10
C ASP A 182 3.56 0.67 -14.58
N VAL A 183 4.22 1.55 -13.79
CA VAL A 183 4.18 1.54 -12.33
C VAL A 183 3.93 2.94 -11.78
N LEU A 184 2.95 3.06 -10.88
CA LEU A 184 2.65 4.28 -10.13
C LEU A 184 3.12 4.12 -8.69
N PHE A 185 4.11 4.93 -8.28
CA PHE A 185 4.60 5.01 -6.91
C PHE A 185 3.86 6.11 -6.15
N LEU A 186 3.35 5.77 -4.97
CA LEU A 186 2.58 6.64 -4.08
C LEU A 186 3.26 6.68 -2.71
N ASP A 187 3.88 7.81 -2.35
CA ASP A 187 4.51 7.99 -1.04
C ASP A 187 3.56 8.75 -0.11
N GLU A 188 2.89 8.01 0.79
CA GLU A 188 1.90 8.51 1.74
C GLU A 188 0.87 9.47 1.09
N PRO A 189 0.14 9.02 0.05
CA PRO A 189 -0.58 9.91 -0.85
C PRO A 189 -1.77 10.65 -0.23
N THR A 190 -2.29 10.16 0.90
CA THR A 190 -3.47 10.70 1.56
C THR A 190 -3.16 11.60 2.73
N GLN A 191 -1.89 11.76 3.08
CA GLN A 191 -1.48 12.60 4.21
C GLN A 191 -1.98 14.04 4.02
N GLY A 192 -2.67 14.58 5.04
CA GLY A 192 -3.22 15.93 5.01
C GLY A 192 -4.47 16.11 4.14
N LEU A 193 -5.05 15.03 3.59
CA LEU A 193 -6.33 15.09 2.89
C LEU A 193 -7.51 14.87 3.85
N ASP A 194 -8.61 15.59 3.59
CA ASP A 194 -9.90 15.29 4.20
C ASP A 194 -10.49 13.96 3.69
N ALA A 195 -11.52 13.44 4.38
CA ALA A 195 -12.11 12.14 4.06
C ALA A 195 -12.67 12.05 2.64
N VAL A 196 -13.27 13.14 2.13
CA VAL A 196 -13.86 13.18 0.78
C VAL A 196 -12.76 13.16 -0.29
N SER A 197 -11.73 13.97 -0.11
CA SER A 197 -10.56 14.01 -1.01
C SER A 197 -9.81 12.67 -1.02
N ARG A 198 -9.67 12.01 0.14
CA ARG A 198 -9.06 10.68 0.26
C ARG A 198 -9.85 9.64 -0.53
N ARG A 199 -11.17 9.59 -0.34
CA ARG A 199 -12.04 8.66 -1.06
C ARG A 199 -11.95 8.86 -2.58
N SER A 200 -12.04 10.11 -3.04
CA SER A 200 -11.91 10.45 -4.46
C SER A 200 -10.55 10.03 -5.04
N LEU A 201 -9.47 10.15 -4.27
CA LEU A 201 -8.13 9.71 -4.66
C LEU A 201 -8.10 8.20 -4.90
N TRP A 202 -8.66 7.39 -3.96
CA TRP A 202 -8.67 5.94 -4.07
C TRP A 202 -9.55 5.44 -5.21
N GLU A 203 -10.73 6.01 -5.39
CA GLU A 203 -11.61 5.71 -6.53
C GLU A 203 -10.88 5.94 -7.86
N TYR A 204 -10.14 7.04 -7.95
CA TYR A 204 -9.38 7.38 -9.13
C TYR A 204 -8.18 6.45 -9.39
N ILE A 205 -7.41 6.11 -8.36
CA ILE A 205 -6.29 5.17 -8.47
C ILE A 205 -6.78 3.81 -8.94
N ASN A 206 -7.86 3.31 -8.35
CA ASN A 206 -8.47 2.04 -8.74
C ASN A 206 -8.99 2.06 -10.19
N ASP A 207 -9.66 3.15 -10.60
CA ASP A 207 -10.13 3.31 -11.97
C ASP A 207 -8.97 3.33 -12.98
N THR A 208 -7.88 4.03 -12.65
CA THR A 208 -6.66 4.06 -13.46
C THR A 208 -6.02 2.68 -13.57
N ARG A 209 -5.91 1.96 -12.47
CA ARG A 209 -5.41 0.59 -12.44
C ARG A 209 -6.23 -0.31 -13.35
N ASN A 210 -7.55 -0.27 -13.22
CA ASN A 210 -8.47 -1.12 -13.98
C ASN A 210 -8.46 -0.79 -15.48
N ARG A 211 -8.37 0.48 -15.85
CA ARG A 211 -8.40 0.91 -17.27
C ARG A 211 -7.08 0.69 -18.00
N TYR A 212 -5.96 0.91 -17.33
CA TYR A 212 -4.64 0.93 -17.98
C TYR A 212 -3.74 -0.23 -17.57
N GLY A 213 -4.16 -1.09 -16.63
CA GLY A 213 -3.34 -2.17 -16.10
C GLY A 213 -2.09 -1.67 -15.35
N THR A 214 -2.13 -0.43 -14.83
CA THR A 214 -1.02 0.18 -14.10
C THR A 214 -0.80 -0.53 -12.77
N THR A 215 0.43 -0.90 -12.48
CA THR A 215 0.82 -1.43 -11.16
C THR A 215 0.89 -0.29 -10.16
N VAL A 216 0.36 -0.48 -8.96
CA VAL A 216 0.39 0.53 -7.90
C VAL A 216 1.28 0.07 -6.76
N PHE A 217 2.28 0.89 -6.41
CA PHE A 217 3.14 0.69 -5.25
C PHE A 217 2.90 1.82 -4.25
N LEU A 218 2.27 1.49 -3.14
CA LEU A 218 1.90 2.42 -2.08
C LEU A 218 2.84 2.29 -0.89
N THR A 219 3.34 3.40 -0.35
CA THR A 219 3.85 3.45 1.02
C THR A 219 2.83 4.12 1.92
N THR A 220 2.55 3.54 3.06
CA THR A 220 1.62 4.10 4.04
C THR A 220 1.96 3.68 5.46
N HIS A 221 1.51 4.46 6.42
CA HIS A 221 1.40 4.08 7.83
C HIS A 221 -0.08 3.93 8.26
N TYR A 222 -1.02 4.22 7.35
CA TYR A 222 -2.46 4.02 7.58
C TYR A 222 -2.87 2.60 7.19
N ILE A 223 -3.37 1.87 8.15
CA ILE A 223 -3.71 0.46 7.99
C ILE A 223 -4.91 0.27 7.08
N ASP A 224 -5.90 1.17 7.18
CA ASP A 224 -7.11 1.18 6.34
C ASP A 224 -6.78 1.21 4.84
N GLU A 225 -5.68 1.87 4.46
CA GLU A 225 -5.25 1.96 3.06
C GLU A 225 -4.69 0.63 2.54
N ALA A 226 -4.19 -0.21 3.44
CA ALA A 226 -3.64 -1.51 3.11
C ALA A 226 -4.69 -2.65 3.16
N GLU A 227 -5.94 -2.37 3.55
CA GLU A 227 -6.98 -3.41 3.62
C GLU A 227 -7.46 -3.90 2.24
N ASN A 228 -7.47 -3.01 1.25
CA ASN A 228 -8.03 -3.26 -0.07
C ASN A 228 -6.96 -3.42 -1.16
N VAL A 229 -5.75 -3.84 -0.79
CA VAL A 229 -4.66 -4.11 -1.75
C VAL A 229 -4.52 -5.60 -2.01
N ASP A 230 -3.79 -5.97 -3.06
CA ASP A 230 -3.56 -7.39 -3.37
C ASP A 230 -2.49 -7.99 -2.44
N THR A 231 -1.45 -7.21 -2.11
CA THR A 231 -0.35 -7.64 -1.24
C THR A 231 0.05 -6.52 -0.28
N VAL A 232 0.18 -6.87 0.99
CA VAL A 232 0.76 -6.02 2.04
C VAL A 232 2.13 -6.54 2.42
N CYS A 233 3.13 -5.68 2.36
CA CYS A 233 4.48 -5.95 2.83
C CYS A 233 4.76 -5.12 4.09
N LEU A 234 4.87 -5.76 5.24
CA LEU A 234 5.20 -5.11 6.51
C LEU A 234 6.69 -4.88 6.60
N ILE A 235 7.08 -3.62 6.78
CA ILE A 235 8.47 -3.25 7.06
C ILE A 235 8.62 -2.70 8.48
N ASN A 236 9.62 -3.17 9.19
CA ASN A 236 9.98 -2.67 10.51
C ASN A 236 11.50 -2.60 10.63
N GLN A 237 12.03 -1.46 11.12
CA GLN A 237 13.47 -1.23 11.33
C GLN A 237 14.34 -1.64 10.12
N GLY A 238 13.88 -1.30 8.91
CA GLY A 238 14.59 -1.58 7.67
C GLY A 238 14.47 -3.01 7.15
N LYS A 239 13.73 -3.90 7.81
CA LYS A 239 13.56 -5.31 7.42
C LYS A 239 12.12 -5.62 7.06
N ILE A 240 11.92 -6.50 6.09
CA ILE A 240 10.59 -7.06 5.80
C ILE A 240 10.27 -8.11 6.85
N ALA A 241 9.12 -7.94 7.49
CA ALA A 241 8.62 -8.85 8.50
C ALA A 241 7.63 -9.87 7.93
N SER A 242 6.78 -9.42 7.00
CA SER A 242 5.81 -10.26 6.29
C SER A 242 5.49 -9.63 4.94
N CYS A 243 5.16 -10.45 3.95
CA CYS A 243 4.71 -9.97 2.65
C CYS A 243 3.70 -10.98 2.09
N CYS A 244 2.41 -10.70 2.22
CA CYS A 244 1.30 -11.60 1.88
C CYS A 244 0.01 -10.81 1.62
N PRO A 245 -1.05 -11.42 1.08
CA PRO A 245 -2.37 -10.80 1.02
C PRO A 245 -2.89 -10.38 2.40
N PRO A 246 -3.68 -9.28 2.50
CA PRO A 246 -4.18 -8.77 3.79
C PRO A 246 -4.95 -9.82 4.60
N GLY A 247 -5.76 -10.67 3.94
CA GLY A 247 -6.50 -11.75 4.60
C GLY A 247 -5.58 -12.80 5.24
N GLU A 248 -4.50 -13.18 4.56
CA GLU A 248 -3.51 -14.11 5.09
C GLU A 248 -2.75 -13.52 6.28
N LEU A 249 -2.47 -12.21 6.25
CA LEU A 249 -1.82 -11.52 7.35
C LEU A 249 -2.71 -11.55 8.61
N LYS A 250 -4.01 -11.30 8.47
CA LYS A 250 -5.00 -11.39 9.57
C LYS A 250 -5.03 -12.79 10.16
N GLN A 251 -5.11 -13.82 9.34
CA GLN A 251 -5.16 -15.23 9.78
C GLN A 251 -3.89 -15.70 10.49
N ASN A 252 -2.73 -15.24 10.04
CA ASN A 252 -1.44 -15.66 10.61
C ASN A 252 -1.10 -15.01 11.96
N LEU A 253 -1.62 -13.81 12.21
CA LEU A 253 -1.27 -13.02 13.40
C LEU A 253 -2.32 -13.10 14.51
N LEU A 254 -3.56 -13.34 14.17
CA LEU A 254 -4.67 -13.27 15.11
C LEU A 254 -5.54 -14.53 15.12
N ARG A 255 -6.13 -14.80 16.27
CA ARG A 255 -7.13 -15.84 16.42
C ARG A 255 -8.50 -15.24 16.17
N GLN A 256 -9.32 -15.93 15.40
CA GLN A 256 -10.73 -15.61 15.28
C GLN A 256 -11.42 -15.99 16.59
N GLU A 257 -12.32 -15.16 17.09
CA GLU A 257 -12.93 -15.32 18.40
C GLU A 257 -14.45 -15.17 18.33
N LEU A 258 -15.15 -16.05 19.05
CA LEU A 258 -16.57 -15.89 19.33
C LEU A 258 -16.71 -15.18 20.68
N ILE A 259 -17.43 -14.07 20.69
CA ILE A 259 -17.80 -13.36 21.90
C ILE A 259 -19.21 -13.81 22.27
N LEU A 260 -19.31 -14.54 23.37
CA LEU A 260 -20.53 -15.14 23.86
C LEU A 260 -20.90 -14.57 25.25
N ASP A 261 -22.17 -14.45 25.52
CA ASP A 261 -22.69 -14.25 26.89
C ASP A 261 -24.07 -14.88 27.07
N ALA A 262 -24.43 -15.13 28.32
CA ALA A 262 -25.70 -15.68 28.68
C ALA A 262 -26.22 -15.03 29.96
N PRO A 263 -27.55 -15.04 30.23
CA PRO A 263 -28.11 -14.55 31.49
C PRO A 263 -27.48 -15.22 32.70
N ASP A 264 -27.18 -16.53 32.59
CA ASP A 264 -26.38 -17.26 33.57
C ASP A 264 -25.05 -17.67 32.90
N ARG A 265 -24.03 -16.89 33.19
CA ARG A 265 -22.70 -17.09 32.63
C ARG A 265 -22.02 -18.36 33.15
N THR A 266 -22.40 -18.82 34.38
CA THR A 266 -21.85 -20.03 34.99
C THR A 266 -22.29 -21.27 34.21
N VAL A 267 -23.57 -21.31 33.79
CA VAL A 267 -24.08 -22.39 32.95
C VAL A 267 -23.34 -22.44 31.61
N LEU A 268 -23.13 -21.28 30.96
CA LEU A 268 -22.43 -21.21 29.69
C LEU A 268 -20.97 -21.69 29.81
N THR A 269 -20.25 -21.24 30.84
CA THR A 269 -18.83 -21.62 31.01
C THR A 269 -18.67 -23.12 31.34
N ASN A 270 -19.61 -23.69 32.14
CA ASN A 270 -19.64 -25.12 32.41
C ASN A 270 -19.91 -25.94 31.14
N GLU A 271 -20.84 -25.46 30.30
CA GLU A 271 -21.17 -26.13 29.03
C GLU A 271 -19.98 -26.10 28.08
N LEU A 272 -19.30 -24.96 27.94
CA LEU A 272 -18.08 -24.81 27.13
C LEU A 272 -16.95 -25.73 27.61
N SER A 273 -16.77 -25.83 28.95
CA SER A 273 -15.80 -26.75 29.56
C SER A 273 -16.12 -28.22 29.26
N ASN A 274 -17.38 -28.61 29.34
CA ASN A 274 -17.84 -29.96 29.02
C ASN A 274 -17.65 -30.31 27.53
N LEU A 275 -17.74 -29.31 26.65
CA LEU A 275 -17.47 -29.45 25.21
C LEU A 275 -16.00 -29.45 24.89
N GLY A 276 -15.09 -29.25 25.86
CA GLY A 276 -13.65 -29.16 25.65
C GLY A 276 -13.20 -27.93 24.89
N LEU A 277 -14.01 -26.89 24.84
CA LEU A 277 -13.69 -25.65 24.14
C LEU A 277 -12.91 -24.71 25.06
N PRO A 278 -11.71 -24.25 24.65
CA PRO A 278 -10.98 -23.25 25.41
C PRO A 278 -11.71 -21.93 25.39
N PHE A 279 -11.78 -21.24 26.51
CA PHE A 279 -12.34 -19.89 26.59
C PHE A 279 -11.59 -19.03 27.61
N THR A 280 -11.74 -17.72 27.45
CA THR A 280 -11.29 -16.70 28.42
C THR A 280 -12.46 -15.80 28.76
N ILE A 281 -12.41 -15.18 29.95
CA ILE A 281 -13.45 -14.23 30.40
C ILE A 281 -12.81 -12.84 30.48
N ASN A 282 -13.29 -11.94 29.59
CA ASN A 282 -12.91 -10.53 29.59
C ASN A 282 -14.14 -9.70 29.24
N GLY A 283 -14.91 -9.32 30.29
CA GLY A 283 -16.22 -8.69 30.11
C GLY A 283 -17.27 -9.67 29.58
N HIS A 284 -16.98 -10.42 28.52
CA HIS A 284 -17.75 -11.53 27.94
C HIS A 284 -16.93 -12.82 27.95
N VAL A 285 -17.54 -13.91 27.55
CA VAL A 285 -16.86 -15.19 27.32
C VAL A 285 -16.35 -15.21 25.91
N ILE A 286 -15.03 -15.36 25.76
CA ILE A 286 -14.33 -15.34 24.47
C ILE A 286 -13.86 -16.76 24.16
N VAL A 287 -14.31 -17.31 23.05
CA VAL A 287 -13.98 -18.65 22.57
C VAL A 287 -13.21 -18.55 21.27
N PRO A 288 -11.91 -18.91 21.23
CA PRO A 288 -11.15 -18.96 19.99
C PRO A 288 -11.67 -20.06 19.06
N TYR A 289 -11.80 -19.76 17.75
CA TYR A 289 -12.29 -20.73 16.78
C TYR A 289 -11.52 -20.65 15.44
N LYS A 290 -11.78 -21.64 14.56
CA LYS A 290 -11.40 -21.62 13.16
C LYS A 290 -12.64 -21.50 12.30
N GLU A 291 -12.58 -20.87 11.12
CA GLU A 291 -13.72 -20.55 10.25
C GLU A 291 -14.73 -21.69 10.06
N SER A 292 -14.24 -22.94 9.94
CA SER A 292 -15.10 -24.12 9.75
C SER A 292 -15.84 -24.61 11.01
N SER A 293 -15.59 -24.01 12.18
CA SER A 293 -16.07 -24.53 13.48
C SER A 293 -17.17 -23.70 14.16
N VAL A 294 -17.49 -22.48 13.67
CA VAL A 294 -18.47 -21.60 14.32
C VAL A 294 -19.84 -22.23 14.41
N GLN A 295 -20.36 -22.75 13.29
CA GLN A 295 -21.68 -23.38 13.26
C GLN A 295 -21.72 -24.65 14.11
N GLU A 296 -20.63 -25.39 14.18
CA GLU A 296 -20.50 -26.57 15.04
C GLU A 296 -20.52 -26.20 16.52
N ILE A 297 -19.79 -25.13 16.90
CA ILE A 297 -19.80 -24.63 18.28
C ILE A 297 -21.22 -24.20 18.68
N ILE A 298 -21.85 -23.37 17.83
CA ILE A 298 -23.18 -22.83 18.11
C ILE A 298 -24.25 -23.96 18.19
N SER A 299 -24.16 -24.96 17.31
CA SER A 299 -25.13 -26.08 17.30
C SER A 299 -25.03 -27.00 18.50
N ARG A 300 -23.91 -27.04 19.20
CA ARG A 300 -23.68 -27.83 20.41
C ARG A 300 -24.07 -27.10 21.68
N LEU A 301 -24.20 -25.77 21.63
CA LEU A 301 -24.62 -24.98 22.79
C LEU A 301 -26.15 -25.06 23.00
N LYS A 302 -26.56 -25.48 24.20
CA LYS A 302 -27.96 -25.53 24.64
C LYS A 302 -28.33 -24.30 25.43
N THR A 303 -27.37 -23.64 26.06
CA THR A 303 -27.56 -22.41 26.82
C THR A 303 -28.09 -21.29 25.93
N LYS A 304 -29.17 -20.62 26.34
CA LYS A 304 -29.70 -19.45 25.63
C LYS A 304 -28.72 -18.29 25.74
N LEU A 305 -28.17 -17.90 24.60
CA LEU A 305 -27.21 -16.80 24.52
C LEU A 305 -27.93 -15.44 24.58
N SER A 306 -27.40 -14.49 25.34
CA SER A 306 -27.78 -13.07 25.34
C SER A 306 -26.91 -12.25 24.41
N VAL A 307 -25.65 -12.69 24.17
CA VAL A 307 -24.71 -12.08 23.24
C VAL A 307 -24.10 -13.18 22.40
N LEU A 308 -24.07 -12.96 21.07
CA LEU A 308 -23.33 -13.74 20.09
C LEU A 308 -22.74 -12.76 19.10
N LYS A 309 -21.42 -12.62 19.10
CA LYS A 309 -20.69 -11.84 18.10
C LYS A 309 -19.53 -12.66 17.57
N ILE A 310 -19.32 -12.59 16.27
CA ILE A 310 -18.13 -13.11 15.61
C ILE A 310 -17.15 -11.95 15.55
N TYR A 311 -15.99 -12.10 16.17
CA TYR A 311 -14.93 -11.14 16.07
C TYR A 311 -13.97 -11.57 14.97
N GLU A 312 -14.04 -10.84 13.87
CA GLU A 312 -13.05 -10.94 12.78
C GLU A 312 -12.01 -9.87 13.01
N PRO A 313 -10.75 -10.26 13.23
CA PRO A 313 -9.69 -9.29 13.48
C PRO A 313 -9.50 -8.36 12.27
N SER A 314 -9.31 -7.09 12.57
CA SER A 314 -8.91 -6.10 11.56
C SER A 314 -7.43 -6.26 11.19
N LEU A 315 -7.02 -5.62 10.10
CA LEU A 315 -5.59 -5.53 9.76
C LEU A 315 -4.83 -4.70 10.82
N GLU A 316 -5.52 -3.78 11.49
CA GLU A 316 -4.98 -2.99 12.59
C GLU A 316 -4.63 -3.85 13.79
N ASP A 317 -5.52 -4.76 14.20
CA ASP A 317 -5.27 -5.71 15.29
C ASP A 317 -4.07 -6.59 14.96
N ALA A 318 -3.99 -7.07 13.71
CA ALA A 318 -2.86 -7.87 13.24
C ALA A 318 -1.54 -7.09 13.29
N TYR A 319 -1.58 -5.81 12.93
CA TYR A 319 -0.39 -4.96 12.96
C TYR A 319 0.05 -4.63 14.38
N VAL A 320 -0.88 -4.32 15.29
CA VAL A 320 -0.60 -4.09 16.71
C VAL A 320 0.02 -5.32 17.38
N GLU A 321 -0.56 -6.50 17.13
CA GLU A 321 -0.02 -7.78 17.63
C GLU A 321 1.39 -8.05 17.09
N PHE A 322 1.61 -7.76 15.79
CA PHE A 322 2.94 -7.85 15.18
C PHE A 322 3.95 -6.94 15.89
N LEU A 323 3.60 -5.68 16.14
CA LEU A 323 4.50 -4.72 16.81
C LEU A 323 4.80 -5.13 18.26
N THR A 324 3.82 -5.64 19.00
CA THR A 324 4.00 -6.07 20.39
C THR A 324 4.93 -7.29 20.48
N LYS A 325 4.79 -8.26 19.59
CA LYS A 325 5.68 -9.43 19.53
C LYS A 325 7.13 -9.06 19.20
N HIS A 326 7.36 -8.00 18.46
CA HIS A 326 8.70 -7.58 18.02
C HIS A 326 9.32 -6.46 18.87
N LYS A 327 8.55 -5.77 19.72
CA LYS A 327 9.09 -4.82 20.71
C LYS A 327 9.76 -5.52 21.91
N GLY A 328 9.45 -6.78 22.17
CA GLY A 328 10.05 -7.57 23.25
C GLY A 328 11.39 -8.23 22.92
N ALA A 329 11.92 -8.04 21.69
CA ALA A 329 13.17 -8.69 21.22
C ALA A 329 14.33 -7.67 20.97
N ALA A 330 14.23 -6.43 21.51
CA ALA A 330 15.26 -5.40 21.34
C ALA A 330 16.04 -5.18 22.64
#